data_b99de5977f963056caadfe6b9e326219
#
_entry.id   b99de5977f963056caadfe6b9e326219
#
_cell.length_a   1.000
_cell.length_b   1.000
_cell.length_c   1.000
_cell.angle_alpha   90.00
_cell.angle_beta   90.00
_cell.angle_gamma   90.00
#
_symmetry.space_group_name_H-M   'P 1'
#
loop_
_entity.id
_entity.type
_entity.pdbx_description
1 polymer ?
#
loop_
_entity_poly.entity_id
_entity_poly.type
_entity_poly.pdbx_seq_one_letter_code
_entity_poly.pdbx_strand_id
1 'polypeptide(L)'
;MKTWKKVASAALAAMVFASLTAGCGGGDKKKETASSNEIVVGASFELTGNVANYGKSTLSGLKMAFDEVNKAGGIDGKKLRIVESDNKSEPSEAGNSVTKLVTQDKVIAVVGPATSGCVAASTPITTANKVPLIAPCATAPNITVENGKVKEFVFRSCFIDPFQGRVMAEFADKNLKVKNVAILYDASSDYSKGLAEVFTKTMEEKGGKIVAKEAFLAKDLDFKSALTKIKSTNPEAIYIPGYYEEVAKIIKQTRELGLNVPLLG
;
A
#
# COMPACT_ATOMS: atom_id res chain seq x y z
N MET A 1 42.61 -6.83 67.86
CA MET A 1 42.84 -7.24 66.47
C MET A 1 41.55 -7.83 65.75
N LYS A 2 40.33 -7.71 66.27
CA LYS A 2 39.10 -8.27 65.69
C LYS A 2 38.17 -7.26 65.00
N THR A 3 38.41 -5.98 65.12
CA THR A 3 37.56 -4.90 64.60
C THR A 3 38.00 -4.39 63.23
N TRP A 4 39.22 -4.57 62.83
CA TRP A 4 39.74 -4.10 61.54
C TRP A 4 39.38 -4.96 60.36
N LYS A 5 39.14 -6.25 60.58
CA LYS A 5 38.70 -7.17 59.49
C LYS A 5 37.26 -6.96 59.04
N LYS A 6 36.40 -6.36 59.86
CA LYS A 6 35.00 -6.09 59.51
C LYS A 6 34.83 -4.81 58.69
N VAL A 7 35.72 -3.84 58.84
CA VAL A 7 35.69 -2.57 58.08
C VAL A 7 36.23 -2.77 56.66
N ALA A 8 37.23 -3.64 56.49
CA ALA A 8 37.79 -3.95 55.15
C ALA A 8 36.78 -4.72 54.26
N SER A 9 35.91 -5.57 54.83
CA SER A 9 34.90 -6.31 54.07
C SER A 9 33.71 -5.45 53.63
N ALA A 10 33.39 -4.41 54.36
CA ALA A 10 32.32 -3.48 54.01
C ALA A 10 32.75 -2.51 52.87
N ALA A 11 34.01 -2.14 52.81
CA ALA A 11 34.55 -1.28 51.76
C ALA A 11 34.69 -1.98 50.42
N LEU A 12 34.98 -3.29 50.41
CA LEU A 12 35.02 -4.09 49.15
C LEU A 12 33.63 -4.35 48.59
N ALA A 13 32.57 -4.49 49.40
CA ALA A 13 31.20 -4.68 48.94
C ALA A 13 30.62 -3.40 48.31
N ALA A 14 31.03 -2.23 48.78
CA ALA A 14 30.56 -0.96 48.21
C ALA A 14 31.21 -0.62 46.84
N MET A 15 32.42 -1.10 46.56
CA MET A 15 33.10 -0.87 45.26
C MET A 15 32.62 -1.82 44.16
N VAL A 16 32.09 -2.96 44.48
CA VAL A 16 31.52 -3.91 43.47
C VAL A 16 30.13 -3.45 43.00
N PHE A 17 29.40 -2.68 43.84
CA PHE A 17 28.06 -2.16 43.42
C PHE A 17 28.15 -0.85 42.57
N ALA A 18 29.27 -0.14 42.61
CA ALA A 18 29.47 1.07 41.82
C ALA A 18 29.98 0.83 40.37
N SER A 19 30.45 -0.39 40.07
CA SER A 19 30.99 -0.74 38.72
C SER A 19 29.99 -1.42 37.80
N LEU A 20 28.75 -1.63 38.20
CA LEU A 20 27.68 -2.24 37.40
C LEU A 20 26.72 -1.25 36.72
N THR A 21 26.94 0.05 36.88
CA THR A 21 26.07 1.09 36.27
C THR A 21 26.72 1.86 35.11
N ALA A 22 27.92 1.47 34.66
CA ALA A 22 28.61 2.12 33.57
C ALA A 22 28.87 1.14 32.41
N GLY A 23 27.82 0.60 31.78
CA GLY A 23 28.03 -0.28 30.64
C GLY A 23 26.74 -0.78 30.01
N CYS A 24 25.97 0.12 29.38
CA CYS A 24 25.11 -0.18 28.23
C CYS A 24 24.67 1.17 27.61
N GLY A 25 25.55 1.77 26.84
CA GLY A 25 25.20 2.79 25.87
C GLY A 25 24.53 2.15 24.66
N GLY A 26 23.38 1.51 24.85
CA GLY A 26 22.42 1.19 23.80
C GLY A 26 21.53 2.42 23.64
N GLY A 27 21.55 3.04 22.46
CA GLY A 27 20.67 4.18 22.17
C GLY A 27 19.21 3.78 22.34
N ASP A 28 18.66 4.03 23.50
CA ASP A 28 17.22 4.06 23.73
C ASP A 28 16.63 5.12 22.79
N LYS A 29 16.10 4.67 21.64
CA LYS A 29 15.09 5.45 20.94
C LYS A 29 13.96 5.63 21.96
N LYS A 30 13.92 6.79 22.60
CA LYS A 30 12.78 7.21 23.42
C LYS A 30 11.51 6.91 22.63
N LYS A 31 10.70 5.98 23.10
CA LYS A 31 9.31 5.89 22.67
C LYS A 31 8.70 7.25 22.99
N GLU A 32 8.44 8.06 21.98
CA GLU A 32 7.63 9.27 22.16
C GLU A 32 6.23 8.81 22.52
N THR A 33 5.94 8.77 23.79
CA THR A 33 4.56 8.65 24.29
C THR A 33 3.82 9.91 23.84
N ALA A 34 2.66 9.75 23.22
CA ALA A 34 1.80 10.86 22.83
C ALA A 34 1.64 11.80 24.03
N SER A 35 1.98 13.06 23.85
CA SER A 35 1.67 14.08 24.84
C SER A 35 0.14 14.22 24.89
N SER A 36 -0.43 14.62 26.04
CA SER A 36 -1.87 14.85 26.18
C SER A 36 -2.41 15.91 25.20
N ASN A 37 -1.53 16.59 24.48
CA ASN A 37 -1.82 17.68 23.54
C ASN A 37 -1.64 17.31 22.06
N GLU A 38 -1.58 16.01 21.72
CA GLU A 38 -1.42 15.53 20.35
C GLU A 38 -2.52 14.53 19.97
N ILE A 39 -2.93 14.58 18.69
CA ILE A 39 -3.73 13.57 18.03
C ILE A 39 -2.79 12.77 17.14
N VAL A 40 -2.60 11.49 17.47
CA VAL A 40 -1.63 10.63 16.80
C VAL A 40 -2.32 9.76 15.75
N VAL A 41 -1.89 9.90 14.50
CA VAL A 41 -2.42 9.16 13.36
C VAL A 41 -1.31 8.31 12.75
N GLY A 42 -1.60 7.05 12.47
CA GLY A 42 -0.69 6.14 11.79
C GLY A 42 -0.70 6.37 10.27
N ALA A 43 0.47 6.31 9.65
CA ALA A 43 0.62 6.34 8.21
C ALA A 43 1.35 5.06 7.78
N SER A 44 0.60 4.06 7.31
CA SER A 44 1.15 2.84 6.75
C SER A 44 1.19 2.97 5.24
N PHE A 45 2.38 3.10 4.66
CA PHE A 45 2.52 3.28 3.22
C PHE A 45 3.62 2.41 2.64
N GLU A 46 3.56 2.20 1.34
CA GLU A 46 4.58 1.62 0.49
C GLU A 46 5.73 2.64 0.33
N LEU A 47 6.67 2.68 1.30
CA LEU A 47 7.80 3.63 1.25
C LEU A 47 9.03 3.03 0.58
N THR A 48 9.10 1.69 0.53
CA THR A 48 10.08 0.92 -0.25
C THR A 48 9.36 -0.18 -1.05
N GLY A 49 10.09 -0.91 -1.90
CA GLY A 49 9.54 -1.97 -2.76
C GLY A 49 8.96 -1.45 -4.08
N ASN A 50 8.24 -2.33 -4.80
CA ASN A 50 7.89 -2.16 -6.21
C ASN A 50 6.97 -0.97 -6.49
N VAL A 51 6.16 -0.55 -5.54
CA VAL A 51 5.16 0.53 -5.73
C VAL A 51 5.41 1.73 -4.80
N ALA A 52 6.67 1.90 -4.37
CA ALA A 52 7.06 2.93 -3.41
C ALA A 52 6.71 4.37 -3.82
N ASN A 53 6.61 4.67 -5.12
CA ASN A 53 6.26 6.00 -5.58
C ASN A 53 4.83 6.40 -5.19
N TYR A 54 3.88 5.45 -5.17
CA TYR A 54 2.52 5.73 -4.70
C TYR A 54 2.49 6.10 -3.22
N GLY A 55 3.14 5.29 -2.37
CA GLY A 55 3.17 5.54 -0.94
C GLY A 55 3.88 6.84 -0.57
N LYS A 56 5.04 7.11 -1.18
CA LYS A 56 5.80 8.34 -0.95
C LYS A 56 5.02 9.60 -1.34
N SER A 57 4.36 9.58 -2.52
CA SER A 57 3.56 10.70 -2.99
C SER A 57 2.37 10.95 -2.08
N THR A 58 1.68 9.88 -1.68
CA THR A 58 0.50 9.98 -0.79
C THR A 58 0.91 10.47 0.61
N LEU A 59 2.01 9.96 1.16
CA LEU A 59 2.54 10.43 2.45
C LEU A 59 2.93 11.92 2.40
N SER A 60 3.50 12.38 1.29
CA SER A 60 3.80 13.80 1.11
C SER A 60 2.55 14.65 1.16
N GLY A 61 1.47 14.24 0.50
CA GLY A 61 0.17 14.92 0.57
C GLY A 61 -0.42 14.93 1.97
N LEU A 62 -0.34 13.80 2.69
CA LEU A 62 -0.78 13.71 4.07
C LEU A 62 -0.01 14.67 5.00
N LYS A 63 1.32 14.74 4.84
CA LYS A 63 2.16 15.67 5.60
C LYS A 63 1.77 17.13 5.34
N MET A 64 1.53 17.50 4.08
CA MET A 64 1.08 18.84 3.72
C MET A 64 -0.24 19.19 4.42
N ALA A 65 -1.25 18.32 4.36
CA ALA A 65 -2.53 18.54 5.01
C ALA A 65 -2.39 18.67 6.55
N PHE A 66 -1.56 17.84 7.18
CA PHE A 66 -1.30 17.92 8.62
C PHE A 66 -0.59 19.22 9.00
N ASP A 67 0.37 19.67 8.19
CA ASP A 67 1.06 20.95 8.39
C ASP A 67 0.09 22.13 8.30
N GLU A 68 -0.83 22.12 7.34
CA GLU A 68 -1.87 23.16 7.19
C GLU A 68 -2.77 23.21 8.43
N VAL A 69 -3.30 22.07 8.87
CA VAL A 69 -4.15 21.97 10.07
C VAL A 69 -3.37 22.42 11.30
N ASN A 70 -2.11 22.00 11.44
CA ASN A 70 -1.27 22.37 12.56
C ASN A 70 -0.94 23.87 12.61
N LYS A 71 -0.70 24.50 11.44
CA LYS A 71 -0.50 25.94 11.33
C LYS A 71 -1.76 26.73 11.71
N ALA A 72 -2.93 26.20 11.39
CA ALA A 72 -4.23 26.77 11.75
C ALA A 72 -4.59 26.59 13.25
N GLY A 73 -3.74 25.97 14.05
CA GLY A 73 -3.98 25.78 15.50
C GLY A 73 -4.25 24.32 15.91
N GLY A 74 -4.36 23.40 14.97
CA GLY A 74 -4.69 22.00 15.21
C GLY A 74 -6.19 21.76 15.31
N ILE A 75 -6.58 20.62 15.87
CA ILE A 75 -7.99 20.25 16.14
C ILE A 75 -8.24 20.39 17.64
N ASP A 76 -9.15 21.25 18.03
CA ASP A 76 -9.44 21.59 19.45
C ASP A 76 -8.16 21.94 20.23
N GLY A 77 -7.25 22.69 19.58
CA GLY A 77 -5.97 23.10 20.16
C GLY A 77 -4.91 22.00 20.21
N LYS A 78 -5.20 20.78 19.77
CA LYS A 78 -4.27 19.66 19.71
C LYS A 78 -3.60 19.59 18.35
N LYS A 79 -2.29 19.35 18.35
CA LYS A 79 -1.53 19.16 17.11
C LYS A 79 -1.70 17.74 16.57
N LEU A 80 -1.78 17.62 15.24
CA LEU A 80 -1.73 16.33 14.54
C LEU A 80 -0.29 15.85 14.46
N ARG A 81 -0.05 14.58 14.80
CA ARG A 81 1.24 13.92 14.64
C ARG A 81 1.10 12.63 13.83
N ILE A 82 1.99 12.45 12.85
CA ILE A 82 2.05 11.23 12.04
C ILE A 82 3.07 10.27 12.67
N VAL A 83 2.68 8.98 12.76
CA VAL A 83 3.60 7.86 12.98
C VAL A 83 3.72 7.09 11.67
N GLU A 84 4.87 7.21 11.02
CA GLU A 84 5.14 6.58 9.74
C GLU A 84 5.57 5.12 9.91
N SER A 85 5.10 4.25 9.02
CA SER A 85 5.50 2.84 8.96
C SER A 85 5.55 2.38 7.51
N ASP A 86 6.71 1.85 7.09
CA ASP A 86 6.91 1.28 5.77
C ASP A 86 6.34 -0.14 5.70
N ASN A 87 5.44 -0.39 4.77
CA ASN A 87 4.90 -1.71 4.51
C ASN A 87 5.63 -2.47 3.37
N LYS A 88 6.71 -1.89 2.83
CA LYS A 88 7.60 -2.47 1.83
C LYS A 88 6.89 -2.93 0.54
N SER A 89 5.72 -2.42 0.25
CA SER A 89 4.86 -2.85 -0.86
C SER A 89 4.37 -4.31 -0.76
N GLU A 90 4.33 -4.87 0.46
CA GLU A 90 3.95 -6.26 0.70
C GLU A 90 2.72 -6.35 1.61
N PRO A 91 1.67 -7.12 1.23
CA PRO A 91 0.47 -7.26 2.06
C PRO A 91 0.74 -7.76 3.48
N SER A 92 1.64 -8.74 3.65
CA SER A 92 2.03 -9.25 4.98
C SER A 92 2.69 -8.18 5.85
N GLU A 93 3.57 -7.36 5.26
CA GLU A 93 4.24 -6.26 5.96
C GLU A 93 3.24 -5.13 6.27
N ALA A 94 2.24 -4.90 5.42
CA ALA A 94 1.16 -3.96 5.72
C ALA A 94 0.36 -4.37 6.96
N GLY A 95 0.02 -5.66 7.08
CA GLY A 95 -0.59 -6.20 8.30
C GLY A 95 0.29 -5.98 9.53
N ASN A 96 1.60 -6.29 9.45
CA ASN A 96 2.55 -6.08 10.54
C ASN A 96 2.67 -4.60 10.92
N SER A 97 2.80 -3.72 9.93
CA SER A 97 2.87 -2.27 10.08
C SER A 97 1.66 -1.72 10.83
N VAL A 98 0.46 -2.06 10.37
CA VAL A 98 -0.80 -1.60 10.99
C VAL A 98 -0.99 -2.20 12.37
N THR A 99 -0.61 -3.47 12.60
CA THR A 99 -0.63 -4.07 13.94
C THR A 99 0.21 -3.25 14.91
N LYS A 100 1.44 -2.89 14.52
CA LYS A 100 2.33 -2.06 15.36
C LYS A 100 1.70 -0.69 15.64
N LEU A 101 1.23 0.01 14.62
CA LEU A 101 0.62 1.34 14.76
C LEU A 101 -0.56 1.32 15.75
N VAL A 102 -1.45 0.32 15.63
CA VAL A 102 -2.65 0.22 16.44
C VAL A 102 -2.36 -0.26 17.87
N THR A 103 -1.52 -1.31 18.02
CA THR A 103 -1.34 -1.97 19.32
C THR A 103 -0.21 -1.40 20.16
N GLN A 104 0.84 -0.86 19.54
CA GLN A 104 2.02 -0.33 20.23
C GLN A 104 2.05 1.20 20.24
N ASP A 105 1.83 1.82 19.08
CA ASP A 105 1.88 3.27 18.94
C ASP A 105 0.54 3.94 19.30
N LYS A 106 -0.54 3.13 19.49
CA LYS A 106 -1.87 3.55 19.96
C LYS A 106 -2.47 4.70 19.14
N VAL A 107 -2.31 4.64 17.82
CA VAL A 107 -2.88 5.62 16.92
C VAL A 107 -4.42 5.56 16.93
N ILE A 108 -5.09 6.69 16.75
CA ILE A 108 -6.55 6.76 16.75
C ILE A 108 -7.16 6.48 15.37
N ALA A 109 -6.37 6.60 14.32
CA ALA A 109 -6.74 6.32 12.94
C ALA A 109 -5.50 5.90 12.14
N VAL A 110 -5.69 5.19 11.04
CA VAL A 110 -4.64 4.84 10.09
C VAL A 110 -4.99 5.44 8.72
N VAL A 111 -4.05 6.15 8.10
CA VAL A 111 -4.13 6.57 6.70
C VAL A 111 -3.19 5.71 5.86
N GLY A 112 -3.68 5.20 4.75
CA GLY A 112 -3.01 4.18 3.96
C GLY A 112 -3.45 2.77 4.35
N PRO A 113 -2.88 1.74 3.71
CA PRO A 113 -1.93 1.75 2.59
C PRO A 113 -2.48 2.35 1.28
N ALA A 114 -1.61 2.50 0.28
CA ALA A 114 -2.00 3.01 -1.03
C ALA A 114 -2.60 1.91 -1.93
N THR A 115 -2.10 0.68 -1.86
CA THR A 115 -2.52 -0.42 -2.74
C THR A 115 -3.65 -1.26 -2.13
N SER A 116 -4.52 -1.79 -2.99
CA SER A 116 -5.69 -2.58 -2.57
C SER A 116 -5.31 -3.84 -1.77
N GLY A 117 -4.28 -4.57 -2.19
CA GLY A 117 -3.81 -5.77 -1.48
C GLY A 117 -3.30 -5.47 -0.07
N CYS A 118 -2.56 -4.36 0.10
CA CYS A 118 -2.08 -3.93 1.42
C CYS A 118 -3.23 -3.44 2.32
N VAL A 119 -4.23 -2.74 1.78
CA VAL A 119 -5.44 -2.35 2.54
C VAL A 119 -6.23 -3.58 2.97
N ALA A 120 -6.43 -4.55 2.07
CA ALA A 120 -7.13 -5.80 2.40
C ALA A 120 -6.47 -6.54 3.56
N ALA A 121 -5.13 -6.65 3.55
CA ALA A 121 -4.37 -7.28 4.64
C ALA A 121 -4.44 -6.49 5.96
N SER A 122 -4.60 -5.17 5.92
CA SER A 122 -4.69 -4.29 7.08
C SER A 122 -6.10 -4.25 7.71
N THR A 123 -7.13 -4.49 6.92
CA THR A 123 -8.55 -4.37 7.30
C THR A 123 -8.93 -5.21 8.52
N PRO A 124 -8.55 -6.50 8.66
CA PRO A 124 -8.92 -7.29 9.85
C PRO A 124 -8.37 -6.71 11.15
N ILE A 125 -7.16 -6.14 11.10
CA ILE A 125 -6.48 -5.57 12.27
C ILE A 125 -7.20 -4.30 12.73
N THR A 126 -7.48 -3.38 11.82
CA THR A 126 -8.15 -2.12 12.16
C THR A 126 -9.58 -2.35 12.62
N THR A 127 -10.30 -3.27 11.99
CA THR A 127 -11.67 -3.65 12.38
C THR A 127 -11.70 -4.26 13.78
N ALA A 128 -10.82 -5.24 14.09
CA ALA A 128 -10.77 -5.88 15.39
C ALA A 128 -10.45 -4.89 16.52
N ASN A 129 -9.68 -3.86 16.23
CA ASN A 129 -9.29 -2.83 17.20
C ASN A 129 -10.19 -1.59 17.17
N LYS A 130 -11.22 -1.55 16.28
CA LYS A 130 -12.14 -0.42 16.10
C LYS A 130 -11.40 0.89 15.77
N VAL A 131 -10.33 0.79 14.99
CA VAL A 131 -9.53 1.94 14.53
C VAL A 131 -9.89 2.19 13.08
N PRO A 132 -10.37 3.40 12.70
CA PRO A 132 -10.69 3.72 11.32
C PRO A 132 -9.42 3.70 10.44
N LEU A 133 -9.57 3.09 9.25
CA LEU A 133 -8.57 3.07 8.18
C LEU A 133 -9.10 3.85 7.00
N ILE A 134 -8.34 4.82 6.52
CA ILE A 134 -8.66 5.61 5.33
C ILE A 134 -7.68 5.23 4.22
N ALA A 135 -8.20 4.57 3.18
CA ALA A 135 -7.44 4.17 2.01
C ALA A 135 -7.47 5.30 0.96
N PRO A 136 -6.36 6.00 0.72
CA PRO A 136 -6.35 7.14 -0.20
C PRO A 136 -6.40 6.74 -1.67
N CYS A 137 -5.83 5.59 -2.06
CA CYS A 137 -5.63 5.19 -3.44
C CYS A 137 -6.14 3.78 -3.78
N ALA A 138 -6.57 2.98 -2.81
CA ALA A 138 -7.01 1.60 -3.03
C ALA A 138 -8.41 1.56 -3.67
N THR A 139 -8.48 1.17 -4.93
CA THR A 139 -9.66 1.28 -5.79
C THR A 139 -10.49 0.00 -5.90
N ALA A 140 -9.99 -1.16 -5.46
CA ALA A 140 -10.75 -2.40 -5.55
C ALA A 140 -12.09 -2.32 -4.78
N PRO A 141 -13.21 -2.79 -5.36
CA PRO A 141 -14.54 -2.67 -4.74
C PRO A 141 -14.64 -3.28 -3.34
N ASN A 142 -13.98 -4.42 -3.13
CA ASN A 142 -14.00 -5.20 -1.89
C ASN A 142 -13.30 -4.51 -0.70
N ILE A 143 -12.66 -3.36 -0.90
CA ILE A 143 -11.98 -2.62 0.17
C ILE A 143 -12.97 -2.12 1.22
N THR A 144 -14.09 -1.55 0.81
CA THR A 144 -15.10 -0.97 1.73
C THR A 144 -16.39 -1.76 1.81
N VAL A 145 -16.69 -2.57 0.80
CA VAL A 145 -17.90 -3.41 0.74
C VAL A 145 -17.52 -4.80 0.26
N GLU A 146 -17.89 -5.83 1.01
CA GLU A 146 -17.62 -7.22 0.66
C GLU A 146 -18.88 -8.06 0.87
N ASN A 147 -19.27 -8.84 -0.14
CA ASN A 147 -20.50 -9.64 -0.12
C ASN A 147 -21.75 -8.82 0.26
N GLY A 148 -21.83 -7.58 -0.22
CA GLY A 148 -22.93 -6.65 0.06
C GLY A 148 -22.91 -6.03 1.47
N LYS A 149 -21.90 -6.33 2.30
CA LYS A 149 -21.74 -5.78 3.66
C LYS A 149 -20.69 -4.68 3.68
N VAL A 150 -21.04 -3.53 4.25
CA VAL A 150 -20.12 -2.42 4.49
C VAL A 150 -19.16 -2.79 5.61
N LYS A 151 -17.87 -2.48 5.41
CA LYS A 151 -16.84 -2.61 6.44
C LYS A 151 -16.80 -1.33 7.28
N GLU A 152 -17.25 -1.42 8.54
CA GLU A 152 -17.53 -0.26 9.41
C GLU A 152 -16.31 0.64 9.67
N PHE A 153 -15.10 0.08 9.65
CA PHE A 153 -13.87 0.80 9.99
C PHE A 153 -12.97 1.06 8.79
N VAL A 154 -13.45 0.84 7.55
CA VAL A 154 -12.64 1.04 6.35
C VAL A 154 -13.32 2.04 5.41
N PHE A 155 -12.60 3.11 5.11
CA PHE A 155 -13.03 4.20 4.25
C PHE A 155 -12.07 4.37 3.08
N ARG A 156 -12.54 5.00 2.00
CA ARG A 156 -11.68 5.41 0.88
C ARG A 156 -12.01 6.83 0.43
N SER A 157 -11.03 7.50 -0.14
CA SER A 157 -11.19 8.84 -0.72
C SER A 157 -10.99 8.88 -2.25
N CYS A 158 -10.88 7.72 -2.90
CA CYS A 158 -10.73 7.62 -4.37
C CYS A 158 -11.95 6.96 -5.02
N PHE A 159 -11.97 6.93 -6.37
CA PHE A 159 -12.93 6.17 -7.16
C PHE A 159 -12.73 4.65 -7.03
N ILE A 160 -13.55 3.86 -7.71
CA ILE A 160 -13.50 2.39 -7.70
C ILE A 160 -13.21 1.82 -9.09
N ASP A 161 -12.60 0.64 -9.15
CA ASP A 161 -12.22 -0.05 -10.39
C ASP A 161 -13.33 -0.19 -11.43
N PRO A 162 -14.60 -0.45 -11.07
CA PRO A 162 -15.68 -0.50 -12.06
C PRO A 162 -15.86 0.80 -12.88
N PHE A 163 -15.55 1.95 -12.28
CA PHE A 163 -15.53 3.20 -13.02
C PHE A 163 -14.33 3.27 -13.98
N GLN A 164 -13.14 2.98 -13.49
CA GLN A 164 -11.91 3.02 -14.27
C GLN A 164 -11.94 2.04 -15.45
N GLY A 165 -12.29 0.78 -15.20
CA GLY A 165 -12.37 -0.25 -16.24
C GLY A 165 -13.37 0.08 -17.35
N ARG A 166 -14.54 0.63 -16.97
CA ARG A 166 -15.55 1.09 -17.93
C ARG A 166 -15.05 2.26 -18.76
N VAL A 167 -14.48 3.28 -18.14
CA VAL A 167 -13.98 4.47 -18.86
C VAL A 167 -12.89 4.06 -19.86
N MET A 168 -11.98 3.16 -19.48
CA MET A 168 -10.94 2.69 -20.38
C MET A 168 -11.51 1.89 -21.57
N ALA A 169 -12.52 1.04 -21.35
CA ALA A 169 -13.19 0.32 -22.44
C ALA A 169 -13.95 1.27 -23.35
N GLU A 170 -14.59 2.30 -22.79
CA GLU A 170 -15.25 3.35 -23.58
C GLU A 170 -14.25 4.17 -24.41
N PHE A 171 -13.09 4.46 -23.89
CA PHE A 171 -12.01 5.12 -24.61
C PHE A 171 -11.49 4.26 -25.77
N ALA A 172 -11.29 2.96 -25.52
CA ALA A 172 -10.89 2.00 -26.57
C ALA A 172 -11.91 1.98 -27.72
N ASP A 173 -13.20 1.90 -27.40
CA ASP A 173 -14.27 1.85 -28.38
C ASP A 173 -14.48 3.18 -29.12
N LYS A 174 -14.63 4.29 -28.39
CA LYS A 174 -15.05 5.57 -28.97
C LYS A 174 -13.91 6.37 -29.58
N ASN A 175 -12.75 6.39 -28.91
CA ASN A 175 -11.62 7.24 -29.26
C ASN A 175 -10.63 6.51 -30.17
N LEU A 176 -10.24 5.28 -29.81
CA LEU A 176 -9.34 4.46 -30.62
C LEU A 176 -10.06 3.69 -31.70
N LYS A 177 -11.38 3.47 -31.57
CA LYS A 177 -12.25 2.73 -32.49
C LYS A 177 -11.76 1.27 -32.71
N VAL A 178 -11.17 0.67 -31.67
CA VAL A 178 -10.71 -0.71 -31.69
C VAL A 178 -11.79 -1.65 -31.21
N LYS A 179 -11.86 -2.85 -31.83
CA LYS A 179 -12.83 -3.88 -31.49
C LYS A 179 -12.18 -5.17 -30.97
N ASN A 180 -10.96 -5.48 -31.37
CA ASN A 180 -10.24 -6.69 -30.99
C ASN A 180 -9.13 -6.31 -30.00
N VAL A 181 -9.36 -6.51 -28.70
CA VAL A 181 -8.44 -6.10 -27.66
C VAL A 181 -7.89 -7.33 -26.94
N ALA A 182 -6.59 -7.36 -26.68
CA ALA A 182 -6.00 -8.33 -25.77
C ALA A 182 -5.87 -7.74 -24.36
N ILE A 183 -5.85 -8.60 -23.36
CA ILE A 183 -5.63 -8.22 -21.96
C ILE A 183 -4.42 -8.97 -21.43
N LEU A 184 -3.54 -8.27 -20.70
CA LEU A 184 -2.45 -8.86 -19.94
C LEU A 184 -2.52 -8.32 -18.51
N TYR A 185 -2.89 -9.15 -17.54
CA TYR A 185 -3.23 -8.71 -16.17
C TYR A 185 -2.45 -9.46 -15.10
N ASP A 186 -2.30 -8.85 -13.94
CA ASP A 186 -1.69 -9.47 -12.76
C ASP A 186 -2.71 -10.35 -12.03
N ALA A 187 -2.53 -11.68 -12.10
CA ALA A 187 -3.40 -12.65 -11.45
C ALA A 187 -3.26 -12.68 -9.92
N SER A 188 -2.21 -12.10 -9.37
CA SER A 188 -2.00 -12.01 -7.92
C SER A 188 -2.69 -10.78 -7.29
N SER A 189 -3.22 -9.85 -8.11
CA SER A 189 -3.79 -8.58 -7.68
C SER A 189 -5.30 -8.52 -7.88
N ASP A 190 -6.06 -8.31 -6.80
CA ASP A 190 -7.51 -8.09 -6.91
C ASP A 190 -7.86 -6.82 -7.68
N TYR A 191 -7.03 -5.77 -7.57
CA TYR A 191 -7.11 -4.56 -8.38
C TYR A 191 -7.05 -4.89 -9.88
N SER A 192 -6.01 -5.60 -10.31
CA SER A 192 -5.79 -5.94 -11.71
C SER A 192 -6.88 -6.87 -12.27
N LYS A 193 -7.28 -7.89 -11.51
CA LYS A 193 -8.37 -8.81 -11.86
C LYS A 193 -9.70 -8.06 -12.05
N GLY A 194 -10.06 -7.21 -11.08
CA GLY A 194 -11.30 -6.45 -11.13
C GLY A 194 -11.37 -5.50 -12.33
N LEU A 195 -10.28 -4.82 -12.64
CA LEU A 195 -10.18 -3.98 -13.84
C LEU A 195 -10.33 -4.79 -15.13
N ALA A 196 -9.63 -5.93 -15.24
CA ALA A 196 -9.69 -6.80 -16.41
C ALA A 196 -11.12 -7.35 -16.64
N GLU A 197 -11.85 -7.67 -15.57
CA GLU A 197 -13.23 -8.16 -15.64
C GLU A 197 -14.19 -7.08 -16.14
N VAL A 198 -14.14 -5.88 -15.54
CA VAL A 198 -15.02 -4.77 -15.92
C VAL A 198 -14.73 -4.29 -17.34
N PHE A 199 -13.44 -4.20 -17.71
CA PHE A 199 -13.04 -3.86 -19.07
C PHE A 199 -13.59 -4.88 -20.08
N THR A 200 -13.42 -6.18 -19.82
CA THR A 200 -13.93 -7.27 -20.65
C THR A 200 -15.43 -7.10 -20.88
N LYS A 201 -16.21 -7.06 -19.81
CA LYS A 201 -17.66 -6.92 -19.87
C LYS A 201 -18.09 -5.69 -20.68
N THR A 202 -17.47 -4.55 -20.42
CA THR A 202 -17.83 -3.28 -21.09
C THR A 202 -17.47 -3.32 -22.58
N MET A 203 -16.32 -3.91 -22.97
CA MET A 203 -15.95 -4.07 -24.37
C MET A 203 -16.94 -4.98 -25.12
N GLU A 204 -17.32 -6.10 -24.51
CA GLU A 204 -18.28 -7.04 -25.09
C GLU A 204 -19.68 -6.41 -25.26
N GLU A 205 -20.18 -5.66 -24.27
CA GLU A 205 -21.42 -4.89 -24.35
C GLU A 205 -21.42 -3.87 -25.48
N LYS A 206 -20.25 -3.39 -25.91
CA LYS A 206 -20.08 -2.45 -27.04
C LYS A 206 -19.78 -3.16 -28.38
N GLY A 207 -19.93 -4.48 -28.42
CA GLY A 207 -19.68 -5.29 -29.60
C GLY A 207 -18.20 -5.47 -29.94
N GLY A 208 -17.30 -5.20 -28.99
CA GLY A 208 -15.90 -5.55 -29.04
C GLY A 208 -15.64 -7.01 -28.65
N LYS A 209 -14.42 -7.48 -28.83
CA LYS A 209 -14.01 -8.85 -28.53
C LYS A 209 -12.67 -8.85 -27.78
N ILE A 210 -12.57 -9.63 -26.72
CA ILE A 210 -11.29 -9.95 -26.08
C ILE A 210 -10.66 -11.14 -26.81
N VAL A 211 -9.65 -10.85 -27.62
CA VAL A 211 -9.01 -11.85 -28.49
C VAL A 211 -7.95 -12.69 -27.78
N ALA A 212 -7.41 -12.19 -26.67
CA ALA A 212 -6.53 -12.92 -25.76
C ALA A 212 -6.67 -12.36 -24.35
N LYS A 213 -6.59 -13.22 -23.33
CA LYS A 213 -6.53 -12.82 -21.92
C LYS A 213 -5.45 -13.66 -21.25
N GLU A 214 -4.28 -13.05 -21.12
CA GLU A 214 -3.09 -13.68 -20.52
C GLU A 214 -2.81 -13.07 -19.15
N ALA A 215 -2.13 -13.82 -18.29
CA ALA A 215 -1.83 -13.42 -16.93
C ALA A 215 -0.32 -13.40 -16.68
N PHE A 216 0.09 -12.54 -15.73
CA PHE A 216 1.39 -12.55 -15.09
C PHE A 216 1.22 -12.52 -13.57
N LEU A 217 2.31 -12.63 -12.83
CA LEU A 217 2.33 -12.46 -11.37
C LEU A 217 3.18 -11.24 -11.00
N ALA A 218 2.83 -10.61 -9.88
CA ALA A 218 3.64 -9.53 -9.33
C ALA A 218 5.12 -9.96 -9.22
N LYS A 219 6.03 -9.04 -9.56
CA LYS A 219 7.49 -9.24 -9.61
C LYS A 219 8.01 -10.10 -10.77
N ASP A 220 7.17 -10.54 -11.69
CA ASP A 220 7.65 -11.16 -12.93
C ASP A 220 8.57 -10.18 -13.69
N LEU A 221 9.57 -10.74 -14.36
CA LEU A 221 10.55 -9.97 -15.13
C LEU A 221 10.46 -10.23 -16.63
N ASP A 222 9.91 -11.37 -17.03
CA ASP A 222 9.78 -11.80 -18.43
C ASP A 222 8.32 -12.09 -18.77
N PHE A 223 7.83 -11.39 -19.80
CA PHE A 223 6.45 -11.44 -20.26
C PHE A 223 6.36 -11.94 -21.72
N LYS A 224 7.50 -12.32 -22.32
CA LYS A 224 7.59 -12.67 -23.76
C LYS A 224 6.69 -13.82 -24.15
N SER A 225 6.53 -14.82 -23.29
CA SER A 225 5.63 -15.96 -23.57
C SER A 225 4.18 -15.49 -23.70
N ALA A 226 3.66 -14.74 -22.75
CA ALA A 226 2.31 -14.19 -22.80
C ALA A 226 2.14 -13.22 -23.96
N LEU A 227 3.10 -12.33 -24.18
CA LEU A 227 3.09 -11.37 -25.29
C LEU A 227 3.16 -12.05 -26.67
N THR A 228 3.84 -13.19 -26.81
CA THR A 228 3.87 -13.97 -28.05
C THR A 228 2.51 -14.56 -28.37
N LYS A 229 1.81 -15.10 -27.36
CA LYS A 229 0.43 -15.56 -27.52
C LYS A 229 -0.50 -14.41 -27.91
N ILE A 230 -0.39 -13.26 -27.23
CA ILE A 230 -1.16 -12.07 -27.57
C ILE A 230 -0.88 -11.66 -29.03
N LYS A 231 0.38 -11.63 -29.43
CA LYS A 231 0.77 -11.27 -30.81
C LYS A 231 0.12 -12.14 -31.84
N SER A 232 0.00 -13.45 -31.60
CA SER A 232 -0.59 -14.40 -32.53
C SER A 232 -2.08 -14.16 -32.80
N THR A 233 -2.78 -13.40 -31.93
CA THR A 233 -4.20 -13.06 -32.09
C THR A 233 -4.43 -11.76 -32.88
N ASN A 234 -3.36 -11.07 -33.30
CA ASN A 234 -3.41 -9.80 -34.02
C ASN A 234 -4.35 -8.75 -33.33
N PRO A 235 -4.13 -8.39 -32.06
CA PRO A 235 -4.98 -7.44 -31.38
C PRO A 235 -4.79 -6.02 -31.96
N GLU A 236 -5.84 -5.20 -31.88
CA GLU A 236 -5.79 -3.78 -32.26
C GLU A 236 -5.30 -2.89 -31.11
N ALA A 237 -5.43 -3.38 -29.85
CA ALA A 237 -4.87 -2.75 -28.64
C ALA A 237 -4.63 -3.82 -27.58
N ILE A 238 -3.81 -3.48 -26.57
CA ILE A 238 -3.57 -4.33 -25.39
C ILE A 238 -3.90 -3.51 -24.14
N TYR A 239 -4.82 -4.02 -23.32
CA TYR A 239 -5.12 -3.47 -22.01
C TYR A 239 -4.26 -4.16 -20.94
N ILE A 240 -3.55 -3.35 -20.12
CA ILE A 240 -2.56 -3.85 -19.16
C ILE A 240 -2.88 -3.21 -17.80
N PRO A 241 -3.94 -3.66 -17.11
CA PRO A 241 -4.25 -3.17 -15.76
C PRO A 241 -3.22 -3.71 -14.77
N GLY A 242 -2.29 -2.86 -14.36
CA GLY A 242 -1.19 -3.27 -13.48
C GLY A 242 -0.45 -2.10 -12.87
N TYR A 243 0.53 -2.40 -12.03
CA TYR A 243 1.37 -1.36 -11.44
C TYR A 243 2.59 -1.06 -12.33
N TYR A 244 3.14 0.12 -12.17
CA TYR A 244 4.14 0.69 -13.08
C TYR A 244 5.43 -0.12 -13.24
N GLU A 245 5.84 -0.89 -12.23
CA GLU A 245 7.06 -1.70 -12.29
C GLU A 245 6.99 -2.81 -13.35
N GLU A 246 5.91 -3.58 -13.35
CA GLU A 246 5.67 -4.64 -14.33
C GLU A 246 5.24 -4.03 -15.67
N VAL A 247 4.33 -3.06 -15.66
CA VAL A 247 3.81 -2.41 -16.87
C VAL A 247 4.93 -1.79 -17.70
N ALA A 248 5.91 -1.13 -17.09
CA ALA A 248 7.06 -0.57 -17.81
C ALA A 248 7.88 -1.65 -18.54
N LYS A 249 8.09 -2.80 -17.90
CA LYS A 249 8.79 -3.95 -18.52
C LYS A 249 7.96 -4.58 -19.63
N ILE A 250 6.64 -4.73 -19.42
CA ILE A 250 5.69 -5.23 -20.41
C ILE A 250 5.71 -4.33 -21.65
N ILE A 251 5.63 -3.00 -21.48
CA ILE A 251 5.70 -2.03 -22.58
C ILE A 251 6.98 -2.25 -23.40
N LYS A 252 8.14 -2.30 -22.73
CA LYS A 252 9.43 -2.54 -23.38
C LYS A 252 9.42 -3.84 -24.17
N GLN A 253 9.06 -4.96 -23.56
CA GLN A 253 9.07 -6.27 -24.20
C GLN A 253 8.03 -6.37 -25.34
N THR A 254 6.89 -5.68 -25.21
CA THR A 254 5.88 -5.58 -26.29
C THR A 254 6.50 -4.95 -27.55
N ARG A 255 7.26 -3.86 -27.38
CA ARG A 255 7.93 -3.18 -28.49
C ARG A 255 9.10 -4.00 -29.06
N GLU A 256 9.85 -4.69 -28.23
CA GLU A 256 10.92 -5.62 -28.65
C GLU A 256 10.37 -6.76 -29.52
N LEU A 257 9.15 -7.22 -29.26
CA LEU A 257 8.47 -8.23 -30.10
C LEU A 257 7.84 -7.65 -31.37
N GLY A 258 7.97 -6.37 -31.64
CA GLY A 258 7.41 -5.71 -32.81
C GLY A 258 5.88 -5.49 -32.75
N LEU A 259 5.27 -5.56 -31.56
CA LEU A 259 3.88 -5.19 -31.35
C LEU A 259 3.76 -3.67 -31.18
N ASN A 260 3.28 -2.98 -32.22
CA ASN A 260 3.19 -1.50 -32.26
C ASN A 260 1.76 -0.98 -32.04
N VAL A 261 0.89 -1.78 -31.46
CA VAL A 261 -0.49 -1.40 -31.12
C VAL A 261 -0.54 -0.48 -29.91
N PRO A 262 -1.62 0.30 -29.72
CA PRO A 262 -1.87 1.05 -28.51
C PRO A 262 -1.84 0.15 -27.27
N LEU A 263 -1.20 0.64 -26.18
CA LEU A 263 -1.20 0.02 -24.88
C LEU A 263 -2.02 0.89 -23.95
N LEU A 264 -2.97 0.30 -23.25
CA LEU A 264 -3.94 0.94 -22.36
C LEU A 264 -3.68 0.48 -20.92
N GLY A 265 -3.77 1.40 -19.93
CA GLY A 265 -3.55 1.07 -18.52
C GLY A 265 -4.07 2.12 -17.56
#